data_142055145b203e0b82e12a983c44db77
#
_entry.id   142055145b203e0b82e12a983c44db77
#
_cell.length_a   1.000
_cell.length_b   1.000
_cell.length_c   1.000
_cell.angle_alpha   90.00
_cell.angle_beta   90.00
_cell.angle_gamma   90.00
#
_symmetry.space_group_name_H-M   'P 1'
#
loop_
_entity.id
_entity.type
_entity.pdbx_description
1 polymer ?
#
loop_
_entity_poly.entity_id
_entity_poly.type
_entity_poly.pdbx_seq_one_letter_code
_entity_poly.pdbx_strand_id
1 'polypeptide(L)'
;VGCDDGRLMRVYLGSKGYYVEYYDSNFNLLESKTIDKELSLLGGFYAGKDAYYIVSGQNNPDELADVECFRITKYDKNWNRITSVGLYDCNTYVPFDAGSLRMTEASGYLFIRTSHTMYKSDNGYHHQANVTIQLDESTMKITDSFTNVGNSSYGYVSHSFNQFIKTDGNHIVAVDHGDAYPRSLALIKYKTDFTSGQ
;
A
#
# COMPACT_ATOMS: atom_id res chain seq x y z
N VAL A 1 4.89 -0.65 -15.20
CA VAL A 1 4.41 0.73 -15.41
C VAL A 1 5.05 1.30 -16.65
N GLY A 2 4.28 2.03 -17.47
CA GLY A 2 4.84 2.85 -18.56
C GLY A 2 5.54 4.09 -17.99
N CYS A 3 6.68 4.45 -18.57
CA CYS A 3 7.39 5.69 -18.29
C CYS A 3 7.07 6.73 -19.36
N ASP A 4 7.24 8.02 -19.04
CA ASP A 4 6.95 9.13 -19.96
C ASP A 4 7.87 9.12 -21.22
N ASP A 5 9.03 8.50 -21.12
CA ASP A 5 9.98 8.30 -22.22
C ASP A 5 9.70 7.06 -23.10
N GLY A 6 8.56 6.40 -22.88
CA GLY A 6 8.12 5.23 -23.62
C GLY A 6 8.70 3.89 -23.15
N ARG A 7 9.59 3.90 -22.17
CA ARG A 7 10.09 2.67 -21.53
C ARG A 7 9.02 2.03 -20.65
N LEU A 8 9.20 0.74 -20.37
CA LEU A 8 8.43 0.01 -19.38
C LEU A 8 9.30 -0.20 -18.14
N MET A 9 8.79 0.13 -16.95
CA MET A 9 9.48 -0.07 -15.68
C MET A 9 8.85 -1.21 -14.90
N ARG A 10 9.68 -2.10 -14.39
CA ARG A 10 9.31 -3.18 -13.48
C ARG A 10 10.06 -3.04 -12.17
N VAL A 11 9.36 -3.21 -11.04
CA VAL A 11 9.98 -3.26 -9.71
C VAL A 11 9.52 -4.55 -9.03
N TYR A 12 10.48 -5.29 -8.46
CA TYR A 12 10.19 -6.54 -7.76
C TYR A 12 11.22 -6.81 -6.67
N LEU A 13 10.85 -7.63 -5.70
CA LEU A 13 11.75 -8.10 -4.65
C LEU A 13 12.55 -9.30 -5.16
N GLY A 14 13.86 -9.21 -5.08
CA GLY A 14 14.77 -10.29 -5.38
C GLY A 14 15.66 -10.64 -4.18
N SER A 15 16.66 -11.47 -4.42
CA SER A 15 17.54 -11.98 -3.34
C SER A 15 18.43 -10.93 -2.70
N LYS A 16 18.79 -9.88 -3.45
CA LYS A 16 19.71 -8.82 -3.00
C LYS A 16 19.03 -7.50 -2.61
N GLY A 17 17.73 -7.37 -2.86
CA GLY A 17 16.99 -6.13 -2.65
C GLY A 17 15.85 -5.97 -3.64
N TYR A 18 15.41 -4.73 -3.84
CA TYR A 18 14.45 -4.43 -4.90
C TYR A 18 15.22 -4.24 -6.21
N TYR A 19 14.77 -4.95 -7.25
CA TYR A 19 15.26 -4.77 -8.60
C TYR A 19 14.36 -3.81 -9.36
N VAL A 20 14.96 -2.82 -9.97
CA VAL A 20 14.30 -1.87 -10.87
C VAL A 20 14.84 -2.11 -12.26
N GLU A 21 13.99 -2.50 -13.17
CA GLU A 21 14.34 -2.85 -14.54
C GLU A 21 13.57 -1.96 -15.52
N TYR A 22 14.24 -1.50 -16.56
CA TYR A 22 13.64 -0.73 -17.64
C TYR A 22 13.75 -1.52 -18.94
N TYR A 23 12.69 -1.54 -19.68
CA TYR A 23 12.56 -2.26 -20.95
C TYR A 23 12.10 -1.32 -22.06
N ASP A 24 12.49 -1.64 -23.30
CA ASP A 24 11.91 -1.02 -24.49
C ASP A 24 10.49 -1.55 -24.79
N SER A 25 9.86 -1.03 -25.84
CA SER A 25 8.52 -1.47 -26.28
C SER A 25 8.46 -2.92 -26.78
N ASN A 26 9.61 -3.53 -27.08
CA ASN A 26 9.76 -4.93 -27.49
C ASN A 26 10.13 -5.85 -26.32
N PHE A 27 10.09 -5.33 -25.07
CA PHE A 27 10.48 -6.02 -23.85
C PHE A 27 11.96 -6.42 -23.77
N ASN A 28 12.86 -5.76 -24.50
CA ASN A 28 14.29 -5.93 -24.30
C ASN A 28 14.72 -5.14 -23.05
N LEU A 29 15.50 -5.78 -22.19
CA LEU A 29 16.05 -5.14 -20.99
C LEU A 29 17.08 -4.08 -21.40
N LEU A 30 16.86 -2.84 -20.97
CA LEU A 30 17.75 -1.69 -21.25
C LEU A 30 18.64 -1.36 -20.07
N GLU A 31 18.08 -1.40 -18.85
CA GLU A 31 18.76 -0.99 -17.63
C GLU A 31 18.24 -1.83 -16.44
N SER A 32 19.13 -2.16 -15.53
CA SER A 32 18.78 -2.79 -14.25
C SER A 32 19.54 -2.13 -13.12
N LYS A 33 18.83 -1.85 -12.02
CA LYS A 33 19.36 -1.28 -10.79
C LYS A 33 18.87 -2.10 -9.61
N THR A 34 19.70 -2.24 -8.58
CA THR A 34 19.31 -2.84 -7.30
C THR A 34 19.35 -1.77 -6.22
N ILE A 35 18.29 -1.68 -5.42
CA ILE A 35 18.20 -0.83 -4.24
C ILE A 35 17.94 -1.69 -3.01
N ASP A 36 18.40 -1.22 -1.86
CA ASP A 36 18.28 -1.98 -0.61
C ASP A 36 16.81 -2.17 -0.22
N LYS A 37 16.47 -3.37 0.25
CA LYS A 37 15.15 -3.61 0.82
C LYS A 37 15.07 -3.02 2.22
N GLU A 38 13.94 -2.38 2.52
CA GLU A 38 13.70 -1.76 3.82
C GLU A 38 13.16 -2.78 4.84
N LEU A 39 12.12 -3.54 4.46
CA LEU A 39 11.54 -4.63 5.23
C LEU A 39 11.47 -5.91 4.41
N SER A 40 11.11 -7.03 5.03
CA SER A 40 11.23 -8.36 4.44
C SER A 40 10.27 -8.62 3.28
N LEU A 41 9.11 -7.97 3.26
CA LEU A 41 8.04 -8.17 2.29
C LEU A 41 7.90 -6.93 1.39
N LEU A 42 7.62 -7.15 0.11
CA LEU A 42 7.24 -6.09 -0.82
C LEU A 42 5.72 -6.08 -0.95
N GLY A 43 5.07 -4.99 -0.53
CA GLY A 43 3.66 -4.76 -0.79
C GLY A 43 3.43 -4.29 -2.22
N GLY A 44 4.20 -3.30 -2.67
CA GLY A 44 4.11 -2.77 -4.02
C GLY A 44 4.91 -1.49 -4.22
N PHE A 45 4.93 -1.01 -5.47
CA PHE A 45 5.52 0.27 -5.79
C PHE A 45 4.55 1.16 -6.58
N TYR A 46 4.80 2.46 -6.54
CA TYR A 46 4.04 3.47 -7.25
C TYR A 46 4.97 4.46 -7.95
N ALA A 47 4.72 4.68 -9.23
CA ALA A 47 5.38 5.71 -10.00
C ALA A 47 4.53 6.98 -9.93
N GLY A 48 4.75 7.77 -8.88
CA GLY A 48 4.07 9.03 -8.67
C GLY A 48 4.58 10.12 -9.61
N LYS A 49 3.89 11.26 -9.61
CA LYS A 49 4.25 12.39 -10.46
C LYS A 49 5.68 12.89 -10.21
N ASP A 50 6.01 13.15 -8.96
CA ASP A 50 7.26 13.79 -8.58
C ASP A 50 8.26 12.85 -7.89
N ALA A 51 7.80 11.66 -7.47
CA ALA A 51 8.58 10.68 -6.73
C ALA A 51 8.16 9.25 -7.04
N TYR A 52 9.01 8.30 -6.65
CA TYR A 52 8.65 6.89 -6.58
C TYR A 52 8.42 6.49 -5.14
N TYR A 53 7.49 5.55 -4.91
CA TYR A 53 7.19 5.03 -3.59
C TYR A 53 7.24 3.51 -3.59
N ILE A 54 7.87 2.94 -2.57
CA ILE A 54 7.81 1.51 -2.26
C ILE A 54 7.13 1.36 -0.90
N VAL A 55 6.14 0.48 -0.84
CA VAL A 55 5.58 0.02 0.43
C VAL A 55 6.11 -1.37 0.70
N SER A 56 6.80 -1.48 1.81
CA SER A 56 7.33 -2.75 2.34
C SER A 56 6.67 -3.08 3.67
N GLY A 57 6.81 -4.32 4.11
CA GLY A 57 6.27 -4.77 5.39
C GLY A 57 7.03 -5.93 5.98
N GLN A 58 6.67 -6.28 7.20
CA GLN A 58 7.12 -7.49 7.88
C GLN A 58 6.03 -8.04 8.79
N ASN A 59 6.09 -9.35 9.01
CA ASN A 59 5.18 -10.02 9.92
C ASN A 59 5.44 -9.59 11.37
N ASN A 60 4.38 -9.62 12.16
CA ASN A 60 4.40 -9.34 13.61
C ASN A 60 3.78 -10.52 14.36
N PRO A 61 4.46 -11.67 14.44
CA PRO A 61 3.89 -12.89 14.99
C PRO A 61 3.62 -12.82 16.50
N ASP A 62 4.30 -11.93 17.20
CA ASP A 62 4.11 -11.73 18.64
C ASP A 62 3.13 -10.59 18.96
N GLU A 63 2.52 -9.98 17.95
CA GLU A 63 1.49 -8.92 18.07
C GLU A 63 1.95 -7.73 18.92
N LEU A 64 3.22 -7.33 18.78
CA LEU A 64 3.83 -6.27 19.56
C LEU A 64 3.56 -4.90 18.93
N ALA A 65 3.21 -3.93 19.77
CA ALA A 65 2.88 -2.57 19.34
C ALA A 65 4.10 -1.79 18.78
N ASP A 66 5.31 -2.17 19.15
CA ASP A 66 6.57 -1.52 18.75
C ASP A 66 7.18 -2.13 17.47
N VAL A 67 6.53 -3.13 16.86
CA VAL A 67 6.94 -3.69 15.58
C VAL A 67 6.39 -2.86 14.43
N GLU A 68 7.29 -2.44 13.55
CA GLU A 68 6.94 -1.74 12.31
C GLU A 68 6.37 -2.72 11.29
N CYS A 69 5.06 -2.72 11.08
CA CYS A 69 4.42 -3.66 10.14
C CYS A 69 4.41 -3.18 8.69
N PHE A 70 4.39 -1.87 8.47
CA PHE A 70 4.45 -1.25 7.14
C PHE A 70 5.48 -0.13 7.13
N ARG A 71 6.16 0.04 6.00
CA ARG A 71 7.03 1.18 5.73
C ARG A 71 6.77 1.72 4.34
N ILE A 72 6.56 3.02 4.24
CA ILE A 72 6.46 3.75 2.99
C ILE A 72 7.78 4.49 2.78
N THR A 73 8.52 4.15 1.74
CA THR A 73 9.79 4.78 1.39
C THR A 73 9.63 5.58 0.10
N LYS A 74 10.07 6.84 0.16
CA LYS A 74 10.06 7.79 -0.97
C LYS A 74 11.43 7.86 -1.61
N TYR A 75 11.46 7.79 -2.93
CA TYR A 75 12.64 7.90 -3.77
C TYR A 75 12.47 9.04 -4.77
N ASP A 76 13.56 9.66 -5.19
CA ASP A 76 13.56 10.54 -6.34
C ASP A 76 13.39 9.75 -7.66
N LYS A 77 13.29 10.47 -8.77
CA LYS A 77 13.14 9.84 -10.10
C LYS A 77 14.38 9.09 -10.59
N ASN A 78 15.49 9.19 -9.86
CA ASN A 78 16.73 8.43 -10.09
C ASN A 78 16.88 7.25 -9.14
N TRP A 79 15.85 6.97 -8.32
CA TRP A 79 15.84 5.95 -7.28
C TRP A 79 16.83 6.21 -6.13
N ASN A 80 17.22 7.46 -5.89
CA ASN A 80 17.89 7.82 -4.65
C ASN A 80 16.84 7.90 -3.52
N ARG A 81 17.13 7.26 -2.40
CA ARG A 81 16.27 7.28 -1.22
C ARG A 81 16.21 8.70 -0.65
N ILE A 82 15.01 9.25 -0.51
CA ILE A 82 14.78 10.57 0.11
C ILE A 82 14.50 10.38 1.60
N THR A 83 13.44 9.65 1.93
CA THR A 83 12.98 9.47 3.31
C THR A 83 12.01 8.29 3.41
N SER A 84 11.62 7.93 4.62
CA SER A 84 10.57 6.93 4.86
C SER A 84 9.77 7.22 6.11
N VAL A 85 8.60 6.61 6.22
CA VAL A 85 7.77 6.57 7.43
C VAL A 85 7.30 5.16 7.69
N GLY A 86 7.31 4.77 8.97
CA GLY A 86 6.82 3.48 9.44
C GLY A 86 5.43 3.58 10.07
N LEU A 87 4.70 2.47 10.03
CA LEU A 87 3.43 2.30 10.74
C LEU A 87 3.57 1.19 11.77
N TYR A 88 3.34 1.56 13.02
CA TYR A 88 3.44 0.75 14.23
C TYR A 88 2.06 0.65 14.88
N ASP A 89 1.88 -0.26 15.81
CA ASP A 89 0.63 -0.43 16.57
C ASP A 89 -0.60 -0.41 15.68
N CYS A 90 -0.53 -1.13 14.58
CA CYS A 90 -1.48 -1.04 13.49
C CYS A 90 -2.34 -2.32 13.34
N ASN A 91 -2.54 -3.06 14.43
CA ASN A 91 -3.37 -4.28 14.44
C ASN A 91 -3.03 -5.25 13.30
N THR A 92 -1.74 -5.42 13.00
CA THR A 92 -1.29 -6.22 11.86
C THR A 92 -0.40 -7.37 12.31
N TYR A 93 -0.86 -8.59 12.08
CA TYR A 93 -0.13 -9.84 12.26
C TYR A 93 0.68 -10.18 10.97
N VAL A 94 0.00 -10.17 9.81
CA VAL A 94 0.63 -10.37 8.50
C VAL A 94 0.18 -9.24 7.56
N PRO A 95 1.09 -8.36 7.09
CA PRO A 95 0.77 -7.35 6.10
C PRO A 95 0.65 -7.97 4.70
N PHE A 96 -0.19 -7.37 3.86
CA PHE A 96 -0.43 -7.76 2.45
C PHE A 96 -1.03 -9.16 2.25
N ASP A 97 -1.54 -9.78 3.31
CA ASP A 97 -2.04 -11.15 3.24
C ASP A 97 -3.28 -11.25 2.35
N ALA A 98 -3.21 -12.16 1.37
CA ALA A 98 -4.20 -12.37 0.31
C ALA A 98 -4.60 -11.09 -0.45
N GLY A 99 -3.82 -10.01 -0.32
CA GLY A 99 -4.10 -8.72 -0.91
C GLY A 99 -3.26 -8.39 -2.12
N SER A 100 -3.69 -7.35 -2.81
CA SER A 100 -2.88 -6.58 -3.72
C SER A 100 -2.71 -5.18 -3.16
N LEU A 101 -1.52 -4.62 -3.24
CA LEU A 101 -1.31 -3.22 -2.87
C LEU A 101 -1.50 -2.34 -4.09
N ARG A 102 -2.32 -1.30 -3.95
CA ARG A 102 -2.56 -0.27 -4.97
C ARG A 102 -2.44 1.10 -4.36
N MET A 103 -1.98 2.05 -5.16
CA MET A 103 -1.77 3.43 -4.75
C MET A 103 -2.30 4.39 -5.79
N THR A 104 -2.66 5.59 -5.34
CA THR A 104 -3.03 6.73 -6.19
C THR A 104 -2.70 8.04 -5.47
N GLU A 105 -2.29 9.05 -6.22
CA GLU A 105 -2.05 10.40 -5.74
C GLU A 105 -3.26 11.28 -5.99
N ALA A 106 -3.63 12.10 -5.00
CA ALA A 106 -4.63 13.16 -5.15
C ALA A 106 -4.42 14.24 -4.08
N SER A 107 -4.55 15.50 -4.47
CA SER A 107 -4.55 16.65 -3.55
C SER A 107 -3.32 16.74 -2.64
N GLY A 108 -2.15 16.29 -3.09
CA GLY A 108 -0.90 16.29 -2.32
C GLY A 108 -0.75 15.13 -1.34
N TYR A 109 -1.62 14.13 -1.46
CA TYR A 109 -1.58 12.91 -0.66
C TYR A 109 -1.38 11.68 -1.55
N LEU A 110 -0.63 10.72 -1.02
CA LEU A 110 -0.57 9.34 -1.51
C LEU A 110 -1.56 8.50 -0.73
N PHE A 111 -2.49 7.86 -1.43
CA PHE A 111 -3.44 6.91 -0.87
C PHE A 111 -2.99 5.50 -1.20
N ILE A 112 -2.89 4.67 -0.17
CA ILE A 112 -2.44 3.28 -0.25
C ILE A 112 -3.58 2.39 0.20
N ARG A 113 -3.91 1.37 -0.59
CA ARG A 113 -4.90 0.37 -0.22
C ARG A 113 -4.35 -1.04 -0.42
N THR A 114 -4.52 -1.85 0.61
CA THR A 114 -4.09 -3.24 0.67
C THR A 114 -4.95 -4.01 1.67
N SER A 115 -4.51 -5.19 2.04
CA SER A 115 -5.10 -5.99 3.11
C SER A 115 -4.05 -6.41 4.13
N HIS A 116 -4.52 -6.87 5.27
CA HIS A 116 -3.71 -7.50 6.30
C HIS A 116 -4.50 -8.60 7.02
N THR A 117 -3.78 -9.53 7.62
CA THR A 117 -4.31 -10.35 8.70
C THR A 117 -4.08 -9.61 10.02
N MET A 118 -5.14 -9.44 10.80
CA MET A 118 -5.12 -8.68 12.05
C MET A 118 -4.61 -9.51 13.23
N TYR A 119 -4.40 -8.85 14.35
CA TYR A 119 -4.13 -9.50 15.62
C TYR A 119 -5.27 -10.46 16.00
N LYS A 120 -4.97 -11.38 16.88
CA LYS A 120 -5.92 -12.35 17.37
C LYS A 120 -7.09 -11.66 18.07
N SER A 121 -8.29 -11.96 17.65
CA SER A 121 -9.51 -11.40 18.24
C SER A 121 -10.04 -12.29 19.38
N ASP A 122 -11.06 -11.82 20.09
CA ASP A 122 -11.65 -12.51 21.25
C ASP A 122 -12.15 -13.93 20.94
N ASN A 123 -12.49 -14.20 19.68
CA ASN A 123 -12.89 -15.56 19.25
C ASN A 123 -11.71 -16.51 19.03
N GLY A 124 -10.47 -16.05 19.25
CA GLY A 124 -9.26 -16.84 19.13
C GLY A 124 -8.70 -16.96 17.71
N TYR A 125 -9.28 -16.29 16.72
CA TYR A 125 -8.84 -16.33 15.32
C TYR A 125 -8.26 -15.00 14.87
N HIS A 126 -7.34 -15.07 13.90
CA HIS A 126 -6.90 -13.93 13.11
C HIS A 126 -7.89 -13.71 11.97
N HIS A 127 -8.36 -12.49 11.83
CA HIS A 127 -9.26 -12.11 10.74
C HIS A 127 -8.52 -11.21 9.76
N GLN A 128 -8.89 -11.29 8.50
CA GLN A 128 -8.36 -10.47 7.44
C GLN A 128 -9.28 -9.30 7.13
N ALA A 129 -8.71 -8.15 6.85
CA ALA A 129 -9.43 -6.98 6.41
C ALA A 129 -8.58 -6.13 5.44
N ASN A 130 -9.21 -5.12 4.87
CA ASN A 130 -8.50 -4.11 4.10
C ASN A 130 -7.78 -3.10 5.01
N VAL A 131 -6.74 -2.50 4.45
CA VAL A 131 -6.00 -1.38 5.05
C VAL A 131 -6.02 -0.21 4.08
N THR A 132 -6.30 0.99 4.59
CA THR A 132 -6.18 2.23 3.82
C THR A 132 -5.28 3.20 4.58
N ILE A 133 -4.27 3.75 3.92
CA ILE A 133 -3.34 4.71 4.50
C ILE A 133 -3.36 5.98 3.64
N GLN A 134 -3.48 7.14 4.29
CA GLN A 134 -3.27 8.45 3.69
C GLN A 134 -1.95 9.02 4.16
N LEU A 135 -1.09 9.39 3.22
CA LEU A 135 0.23 9.95 3.46
C LEU A 135 0.33 11.34 2.82
N ASP A 136 0.67 12.35 3.60
CA ASP A 136 1.05 13.67 3.07
C ASP A 136 2.41 13.54 2.36
N GLU A 137 2.44 13.82 1.06
CA GLU A 137 3.63 13.60 0.22
C GLU A 137 4.74 14.60 0.48
N SER A 138 4.42 15.78 1.02
CA SER A 138 5.38 16.84 1.32
C SER A 138 6.12 16.60 2.63
N THR A 139 5.40 16.17 3.65
CA THR A 139 5.92 15.96 5.00
C THR A 139 6.27 14.51 5.31
N MET A 140 5.81 13.57 4.49
CA MET A 140 5.85 12.12 4.74
C MET A 140 5.17 11.70 6.05
N LYS A 141 4.16 12.47 6.46
CA LYS A 141 3.37 12.14 7.63
C LYS A 141 2.15 11.32 7.23
N ILE A 142 1.95 10.20 7.93
CA ILE A 142 0.68 9.46 7.84
C ILE A 142 -0.37 10.30 8.55
N THR A 143 -1.36 10.77 7.81
CA THR A 143 -2.43 11.63 8.31
C THR A 143 -3.62 10.81 8.79
N ASP A 144 -3.81 9.65 8.20
CA ASP A 144 -4.83 8.69 8.59
C ASP A 144 -4.44 7.26 8.21
N SER A 145 -4.88 6.29 9.00
CA SER A 145 -4.76 4.88 8.66
C SER A 145 -5.94 4.09 9.23
N PHE A 146 -6.63 3.35 8.37
CA PHE A 146 -7.73 2.47 8.74
C PHE A 146 -7.22 1.03 8.83
N THR A 147 -6.46 0.76 9.88
CA THR A 147 -5.92 -0.56 10.22
C THR A 147 -6.70 -1.22 11.34
N ASN A 148 -7.47 -0.44 12.10
CA ASN A 148 -8.35 -0.96 13.13
C ASN A 148 -9.72 -1.26 12.55
N VAL A 149 -10.20 -2.43 12.87
CA VAL A 149 -11.46 -2.96 12.37
C VAL A 149 -12.59 -2.66 13.34
N GLY A 150 -13.50 -1.86 12.89
CA GLY A 150 -14.82 -1.80 13.46
C GLY A 150 -15.84 -1.88 12.33
N ASN A 151 -16.92 -2.58 12.50
CA ASN A 151 -18.00 -2.66 11.50
C ASN A 151 -18.62 -1.30 11.13
N SER A 152 -18.25 -0.26 11.87
CA SER A 152 -18.59 1.13 11.62
C SER A 152 -17.45 1.91 10.96
N SER A 153 -16.31 1.29 10.71
CA SER A 153 -15.16 1.96 10.12
C SER A 153 -15.38 2.21 8.64
N TYR A 154 -14.98 3.34 8.21
CA TYR A 154 -15.12 3.84 6.84
C TYR A 154 -14.47 2.91 5.82
N GLY A 155 -15.31 2.28 5.00
CA GLY A 155 -14.85 1.41 3.94
C GLY A 155 -14.18 0.12 4.40
N TYR A 156 -14.50 -0.34 5.62
CA TYR A 156 -14.09 -1.66 6.09
C TYR A 156 -14.71 -2.77 5.24
N VAL A 157 -13.86 -3.69 4.81
CA VAL A 157 -14.27 -4.89 4.08
C VAL A 157 -13.62 -6.09 4.74
N SER A 158 -14.43 -6.92 5.38
CA SER A 158 -13.99 -8.17 6.00
C SER A 158 -13.55 -9.18 4.93
N HIS A 159 -12.49 -9.92 5.20
CA HIS A 159 -11.92 -10.90 4.27
C HIS A 159 -11.73 -10.29 2.88
N SER A 160 -11.11 -9.10 2.88
CA SER A 160 -10.85 -8.32 1.66
C SER A 160 -9.63 -8.85 0.92
N PHE A 161 -9.75 -8.99 -0.39
CA PHE A 161 -8.64 -9.33 -1.28
C PHE A 161 -8.80 -8.63 -2.64
N ASN A 162 -7.71 -8.55 -3.42
CA ASN A 162 -7.68 -7.87 -4.72
C ASN A 162 -8.16 -6.42 -4.65
N GLN A 163 -7.48 -5.61 -3.86
CA GLN A 163 -7.81 -4.20 -3.68
C GLN A 163 -7.45 -3.37 -4.91
N PHE A 164 -8.30 -2.38 -5.20
CA PHE A 164 -8.06 -1.34 -6.19
C PHE A 164 -8.33 0.02 -5.58
N ILE A 165 -7.57 1.03 -6.01
CA ILE A 165 -7.78 2.42 -5.62
C ILE A 165 -7.41 3.34 -6.78
N LYS A 166 -8.24 4.35 -7.02
CA LYS A 166 -8.03 5.38 -8.04
C LYS A 166 -8.68 6.68 -7.60
N THR A 167 -8.20 7.81 -8.13
CA THR A 167 -8.90 9.09 -8.03
C THR A 167 -9.74 9.33 -9.28
N ASP A 168 -10.91 9.96 -9.11
CA ASP A 168 -11.73 10.54 -10.17
C ASP A 168 -11.45 12.05 -10.36
N GLY A 169 -10.45 12.59 -9.63
CA GLY A 169 -10.08 13.99 -9.58
C GLY A 169 -10.69 14.73 -8.36
N ASN A 170 -11.85 14.31 -7.88
CA ASN A 170 -12.55 14.93 -6.75
C ASN A 170 -12.66 14.00 -5.54
N HIS A 171 -12.55 12.70 -5.78
CA HIS A 171 -12.69 11.68 -4.75
C HIS A 171 -11.66 10.57 -4.97
N ILE A 172 -11.49 9.77 -3.93
CA ILE A 172 -10.79 8.50 -3.98
C ILE A 172 -11.85 7.41 -4.07
N VAL A 173 -11.71 6.54 -5.08
CA VAL A 173 -12.60 5.41 -5.29
C VAL A 173 -11.80 4.13 -5.08
N ALA A 174 -12.26 3.28 -4.18
CA ALA A 174 -11.70 1.98 -3.90
C ALA A 174 -12.70 0.86 -4.22
N VAL A 175 -12.18 -0.26 -4.70
CA VAL A 175 -12.96 -1.47 -4.97
C VAL A 175 -12.23 -2.66 -4.35
N ASP A 176 -12.92 -3.41 -3.54
CA ASP A 176 -12.42 -4.63 -2.92
C ASP A 176 -13.33 -5.82 -3.22
N HIS A 177 -12.74 -6.99 -3.32
CA HIS A 177 -13.47 -8.24 -3.16
C HIS A 177 -13.66 -8.52 -1.68
N GLY A 178 -14.92 -8.71 -1.24
CA GLY A 178 -15.24 -9.20 0.09
C GLY A 178 -15.65 -10.66 0.05
N ASP A 179 -14.95 -11.53 0.79
CA ASP A 179 -15.26 -12.97 0.87
C ASP A 179 -16.14 -13.34 2.07
N ALA A 180 -16.42 -12.39 2.97
CA ALA A 180 -17.43 -12.59 4.00
C ALA A 180 -18.83 -12.72 3.37
N TYR A 181 -19.67 -13.55 3.99
CA TYR A 181 -21.02 -13.75 3.47
C TYR A 181 -21.94 -12.54 3.72
N PRO A 182 -22.70 -12.09 2.73
CA PRO A 182 -22.68 -12.52 1.33
C PRO A 182 -21.43 -11.96 0.60
N ARG A 183 -20.79 -12.80 -0.20
CA ARG A 183 -19.65 -12.39 -1.04
C ARG A 183 -20.05 -11.28 -2.00
N SER A 184 -19.21 -10.26 -2.12
CA SER A 184 -19.55 -9.07 -2.90
C SER A 184 -18.33 -8.31 -3.39
N LEU A 185 -18.57 -7.38 -4.30
CA LEU A 185 -17.68 -6.27 -4.58
C LEU A 185 -18.10 -5.10 -3.70
N ALA A 186 -17.17 -4.60 -2.89
CA ALA A 186 -17.37 -3.39 -2.13
C ALA A 186 -16.80 -2.20 -2.92
N LEU A 187 -17.67 -1.23 -3.24
CA LEU A 187 -17.30 0.03 -3.84
C LEU A 187 -17.35 1.11 -2.76
N ILE A 188 -16.22 1.72 -2.50
CA ILE A 188 -16.08 2.74 -1.46
C ILE A 188 -15.62 4.04 -2.10
N LYS A 189 -16.26 5.14 -1.72
CA LYS A 189 -15.92 6.49 -2.18
C LYS A 189 -15.56 7.37 -1.01
N TYR A 190 -14.34 7.91 -1.03
CA TYR A 190 -13.83 8.82 -0.02
C TYR A 190 -13.67 10.23 -0.60
N LYS A 191 -13.72 11.24 0.26
CA LYS A 191 -13.20 12.57 -0.08
C LYS A 191 -11.67 12.53 -0.13
N THR A 192 -11.07 13.45 -0.89
CA THR A 192 -9.61 13.48 -1.05
C THR A 192 -8.86 13.93 0.20
N ASP A 193 -9.52 14.53 1.17
CA ASP A 193 -8.90 15.00 2.41
C ASP A 193 -9.04 14.04 3.60
N PHE A 194 -9.82 12.98 3.50
CA PHE A 194 -10.11 11.99 4.55
C PHE A 194 -10.50 12.57 5.92
N THR A 195 -10.22 13.87 6.13
CA THR A 195 -10.41 14.55 7.42
C THR A 195 -11.82 15.10 7.60
N SER A 196 -12.57 15.26 6.53
CA SER A 196 -13.85 15.96 6.49
C SER A 196 -15.08 15.06 6.46
N GLY A 197 -14.99 13.91 7.07
CA GLY A 197 -16.11 12.96 7.15
C GLY A 197 -16.37 12.26 5.83
N GLN A 198 -16.26 11.07 5.91
CA GLN A 198 -16.45 10.05 4.89
C GLN A 198 -17.91 9.71 4.78
#